data_6c42bbf7c6bf5f0e3a93a7adafda19a7
#
_entry.id   6c42bbf7c6bf5f0e3a93a7adafda19a7
#
_cell.length_a   1.000
_cell.length_b   1.000
_cell.length_c   1.000
_cell.angle_alpha   90.00
_cell.angle_beta   90.00
_cell.angle_gamma   90.00
#
_symmetry.space_group_name_H-M   'P 1'
#
loop_
_entity.id
_entity.type
_entity.pdbx_description
1 polymer ?
#
loop_
_entity_poly.entity_id
_entity_poly.type
_entity_poly.pdbx_seq_one_letter_code
_entity_poly.pdbx_strand_id
1 'polypeptide(L)'
;LGTCALTYDSVSPRQFFTRNRQLDQEMKNWSITYDLVDRSKNKTDVVKRTASFSREKWYRDAVHRDVRFFGISRTLPAVERKDLSRFTNKNVVFSSDKIHTLSPEAASHISKILGKDVSDYSVIQTDKFGNLTLLSGKTESGTSYSEFHFGAGESSIIKMVIGIENISDQGLVLIEEIENGLHPLATARLVDYLIDVANRKNVQVIFTTHSEYAIAPLPAEAVWAAVDGTAIQGKLDIHSLRSLTGNVSSKLVIYTEDSFAKKWVEAILRSDKAVAMDAINVYPMNGDGTAVKANKYHNLDPSNKVKSICIIDGDSKQKDDPS
;
A
#
# COMPACT_ATOMS: atom_id res chain seq x y z
N LEU A 1 7.99 2.86 -9.05
CA LEU A 1 9.03 2.31 -8.15
C LEU A 1 10.15 1.63 -8.93
N GLY A 2 9.86 0.71 -9.87
CA GLY A 2 10.88 0.05 -10.68
C GLY A 2 11.80 1.02 -11.41
N THR A 3 11.26 2.11 -11.91
CA THR A 3 12.04 3.20 -12.53
C THR A 3 13.04 3.81 -11.56
N CYS A 4 12.63 4.14 -10.34
CA CYS A 4 13.53 4.65 -9.30
C CYS A 4 14.63 3.64 -8.95
N ALA A 5 14.28 2.35 -8.84
CA ALA A 5 15.24 1.29 -8.55
C ALA A 5 16.31 1.15 -9.64
N LEU A 6 15.95 1.33 -10.91
CA LEU A 6 16.89 1.25 -12.04
C LEU A 6 18.01 2.29 -12.03
N THR A 7 17.84 3.38 -11.29
CA THR A 7 18.85 4.44 -11.19
C THR A 7 20.10 4.01 -10.43
N TYR A 8 20.04 2.87 -9.71
CA TYR A 8 21.12 2.42 -8.83
C TYR A 8 21.71 1.07 -9.27
N ASP A 9 22.99 0.90 -9.03
CA ASP A 9 23.76 -0.29 -9.47
C ASP A 9 23.45 -1.56 -8.68
N SER A 10 22.97 -1.40 -7.43
CA SER A 10 22.61 -2.50 -6.54
C SER A 10 21.34 -3.26 -6.98
N VAL A 11 20.62 -2.78 -7.98
CA VAL A 11 19.36 -3.36 -8.43
C VAL A 11 19.45 -3.89 -9.86
N SER A 12 19.06 -5.16 -10.06
CA SER A 12 19.00 -5.74 -11.40
C SER A 12 17.79 -5.23 -12.20
N PRO A 13 17.97 -4.73 -13.43
CA PRO A 13 16.86 -4.35 -14.30
C PRO A 13 15.85 -5.47 -14.53
N ARG A 14 16.29 -6.71 -14.58
CA ARG A 14 15.41 -7.89 -14.79
C ARG A 14 14.42 -8.11 -13.65
N GLN A 15 14.71 -7.58 -12.47
CA GLN A 15 13.82 -7.70 -11.31
C GLN A 15 12.51 -6.94 -11.53
N PHE A 16 12.55 -5.84 -12.29
CA PHE A 16 11.38 -4.96 -12.49
C PHE A 16 10.82 -5.03 -13.90
N PHE A 17 11.64 -5.36 -14.89
CA PHE A 17 11.28 -5.34 -16.30
C PHE A 17 11.54 -6.71 -16.94
N THR A 18 10.81 -7.70 -16.42
CA THR A 18 10.74 -9.03 -17.04
C THR A 18 9.86 -8.93 -18.27
N ARG A 19 10.31 -9.48 -19.39
CA ARG A 19 9.50 -9.50 -20.61
C ARG A 19 9.48 -10.86 -21.28
N ASN A 20 8.39 -11.16 -21.93
CA ASN A 20 8.30 -12.23 -22.91
C ASN A 20 8.59 -11.66 -24.31
N ARG A 21 9.60 -12.22 -25.01
CA ARG A 21 10.03 -11.68 -26.31
C ARG A 21 8.95 -11.72 -27.39
N GLN A 22 8.02 -12.64 -27.30
CA GLN A 22 6.94 -12.82 -28.26
C GLN A 22 5.76 -11.89 -28.00
N LEU A 23 5.41 -11.71 -26.72
CA LEU A 23 4.21 -10.98 -26.30
C LEU A 23 4.49 -9.48 -26.08
N ASP A 24 5.65 -9.15 -25.49
CA ASP A 24 5.98 -7.79 -25.04
C ASP A 24 6.86 -7.05 -26.07
N GLN A 25 6.38 -6.95 -27.31
CA GLN A 25 7.16 -6.35 -28.41
C GLN A 25 7.36 -4.84 -28.25
N GLU A 26 6.45 -4.15 -27.57
CA GLU A 26 6.48 -2.68 -27.42
C GLU A 26 7.54 -2.19 -26.43
N MET A 27 8.05 -3.05 -25.57
CA MET A 27 9.12 -2.71 -24.63
C MET A 27 10.49 -2.62 -25.30
N LYS A 28 10.62 -1.74 -26.29
CA LYS A 28 11.87 -1.55 -27.05
C LYS A 28 12.27 -0.08 -27.06
N ASN A 29 13.60 0.15 -27.04
CA ASN A 29 14.19 1.46 -27.29
C ASN A 29 13.64 2.59 -26.40
N TRP A 30 13.45 2.35 -25.12
CA TRP A 30 13.07 3.35 -24.16
C TRP A 30 14.27 3.82 -23.32
N SER A 31 14.18 5.02 -22.78
CA SER A 31 15.18 5.59 -21.87
C SER A 31 14.50 6.37 -20.75
N ILE A 32 15.16 6.38 -19.60
CA ILE A 32 14.75 7.13 -18.42
C ILE A 32 15.94 7.98 -18.01
N THR A 33 15.78 9.28 -18.04
CA THR A 33 16.78 10.23 -17.51
C THR A 33 16.26 10.79 -16.21
N TYR A 34 17.13 10.88 -15.23
CA TYR A 34 16.81 11.36 -13.89
C TYR A 34 17.92 12.24 -13.35
N ASP A 35 17.53 13.18 -12.52
CA ASP A 35 18.42 14.08 -11.81
C ASP A 35 18.52 13.61 -10.35
N LEU A 36 19.72 13.54 -9.83
CA LEU A 36 19.97 13.17 -8.43
C LEU A 36 20.98 14.11 -7.78
N VAL A 37 20.88 14.23 -6.48
CA VAL A 37 21.85 14.96 -5.68
C VAL A 37 22.88 13.97 -5.14
N ASP A 38 24.10 14.03 -5.68
CA ASP A 38 25.23 13.23 -5.20
C ASP A 38 26.40 14.18 -4.88
N ARG A 39 26.52 14.57 -3.62
CA ARG A 39 27.52 15.55 -3.15
C ARG A 39 28.94 15.01 -3.16
N SER A 40 29.13 13.71 -3.33
CA SER A 40 30.45 13.12 -3.55
C SER A 40 30.97 13.37 -4.97
N LYS A 41 30.06 13.51 -5.95
CA LYS A 41 30.39 13.71 -7.37
C LYS A 41 30.28 15.17 -7.80
N ASN A 42 29.29 15.90 -7.29
CA ASN A 42 29.11 17.32 -7.58
C ASN A 42 28.64 18.06 -6.32
N LYS A 43 29.44 19.06 -5.88
CA LYS A 43 29.20 19.78 -4.63
C LYS A 43 28.00 20.73 -4.68
N THR A 44 27.68 21.25 -5.86
CA THR A 44 26.66 22.31 -6.07
C THR A 44 25.46 21.83 -6.88
N ASP A 45 25.69 21.16 -7.99
CA ASP A 45 24.66 20.85 -8.97
C ASP A 45 24.12 19.43 -8.85
N VAL A 46 23.00 19.17 -9.52
CA VAL A 46 22.45 17.83 -9.71
C VAL A 46 23.26 17.05 -10.73
N VAL A 47 23.29 15.75 -10.54
CA VAL A 47 23.97 14.80 -11.44
C VAL A 47 22.92 14.11 -12.29
N LYS A 48 23.04 14.25 -13.62
CA LYS A 48 22.17 13.54 -14.57
C LYS A 48 22.66 12.13 -14.82
N ARG A 49 21.73 11.18 -14.83
CA ARG A 49 21.97 9.78 -15.13
C ARG A 49 20.89 9.24 -16.07
N THR A 50 21.24 8.22 -16.83
CA THR A 50 20.32 7.61 -17.79
C THR A 50 20.33 6.09 -17.63
N ALA A 51 19.13 5.49 -17.55
CA ALA A 51 18.93 4.08 -17.76
C ALA A 51 18.18 3.88 -19.08
N SER A 52 18.65 2.99 -19.94
CA SER A 52 18.04 2.74 -21.24
C SER A 52 18.01 1.26 -21.59
N PHE A 53 17.03 0.89 -22.41
CA PHE A 53 16.92 -0.42 -23.01
C PHE A 53 16.91 -0.28 -24.51
N SER A 54 17.95 -0.76 -25.19
CA SER A 54 18.11 -0.68 -26.62
C SER A 54 18.73 -1.96 -27.18
N ARG A 55 18.30 -2.42 -28.35
CA ARG A 55 18.79 -3.65 -29.01
C ARG A 55 18.78 -4.86 -28.05
N GLU A 56 17.73 -4.96 -27.24
CA GLU A 56 17.57 -6.01 -26.23
C GLU A 56 18.62 -6.02 -25.10
N LYS A 57 19.36 -4.97 -24.93
CA LYS A 57 20.36 -4.80 -23.87
C LYS A 57 20.03 -3.64 -22.97
N TRP A 58 20.42 -3.79 -21.72
CA TRP A 58 20.31 -2.75 -20.70
C TRP A 58 21.60 -1.94 -20.62
N TYR A 59 21.45 -0.62 -20.72
CA TYR A 59 22.52 0.34 -20.50
C TYR A 59 22.14 1.25 -19.35
N ARG A 60 23.04 1.39 -18.37
CA ARG A 60 22.83 2.22 -17.19
C ARG A 60 24.08 3.00 -16.87
N ASP A 61 23.90 4.27 -16.58
CA ASP A 61 24.85 5.10 -15.84
C ASP A 61 24.36 5.19 -14.39
N ALA A 62 24.53 4.09 -13.63
CA ALA A 62 23.99 3.93 -12.29
C ALA A 62 24.92 4.49 -11.21
N VAL A 63 24.33 4.90 -10.10
CA VAL A 63 25.04 5.38 -8.91
C VAL A 63 24.98 4.30 -7.83
N HIS A 64 26.03 4.14 -7.08
CA HIS A 64 26.04 3.23 -5.93
C HIS A 64 25.19 3.81 -4.79
N ARG A 65 24.17 3.05 -4.35
CA ARG A 65 23.32 3.37 -3.22
C ARG A 65 22.74 2.10 -2.64
N ASP A 66 22.58 2.01 -1.33
CA ASP A 66 21.83 0.93 -0.71
C ASP A 66 20.34 1.11 -0.97
N VAL A 67 19.74 0.15 -1.66
CA VAL A 67 18.32 0.17 -2.03
C VAL A 67 17.62 -1.05 -1.45
N ARG A 68 16.54 -0.82 -0.70
CA ARG A 68 15.62 -1.87 -0.23
C ARG A 68 14.32 -1.78 -0.99
N PHE A 69 13.98 -2.84 -1.70
CA PHE A 69 12.73 -2.95 -2.43
C PHE A 69 11.83 -4.02 -1.81
N PHE A 70 10.62 -3.60 -1.48
CA PHE A 70 9.57 -4.46 -0.93
C PHE A 70 8.38 -4.51 -1.89
N GLY A 71 8.36 -5.51 -2.76
CA GLY A 71 7.28 -5.76 -3.71
C GLY A 71 6.08 -6.45 -3.05
N ILE A 72 5.01 -6.62 -3.81
CA ILE A 72 3.75 -7.27 -3.37
C ILE A 72 3.99 -8.70 -2.87
N SER A 73 4.97 -9.41 -3.44
CA SER A 73 5.31 -10.79 -3.05
C SER A 73 5.73 -10.95 -1.59
N ARG A 74 6.05 -9.85 -0.86
CA ARG A 74 6.33 -9.87 0.58
C ARG A 74 5.15 -10.38 1.42
N THR A 75 3.93 -10.29 0.87
CA THR A 75 2.69 -10.71 1.54
C THR A 75 2.28 -12.14 1.23
N LEU A 76 3.11 -12.90 0.51
CA LEU A 76 2.89 -14.32 0.32
C LEU A 76 3.11 -15.05 1.65
N PRO A 77 2.14 -15.85 2.12
CA PRO A 77 2.32 -16.71 3.28
C PRO A 77 3.52 -17.63 3.12
N ALA A 78 4.25 -17.90 4.20
CA ALA A 78 5.43 -18.77 4.15
C ALA A 78 5.12 -20.17 3.60
N VAL A 79 3.91 -20.69 3.79
CA VAL A 79 3.45 -21.98 3.27
C VAL A 79 3.36 -22.02 1.74
N GLU A 80 3.15 -20.88 1.09
CA GLU A 80 3.05 -20.76 -0.37
C GLU A 80 4.42 -20.49 -1.02
N ARG A 81 5.42 -20.18 -0.22
CA ARG A 81 6.76 -19.88 -0.67
C ARG A 81 7.56 -21.17 -0.93
N LYS A 82 7.79 -21.47 -2.21
CA LYS A 82 8.52 -22.69 -2.65
C LYS A 82 9.95 -22.76 -2.12
N ASP A 83 10.61 -21.62 -1.94
CA ASP A 83 11.96 -21.51 -1.37
C ASP A 83 12.02 -21.89 0.11
N LEU A 84 10.91 -21.81 0.84
CA LEU A 84 10.79 -22.19 2.24
C LEU A 84 10.26 -23.63 2.44
N SER A 85 9.66 -24.25 1.43
CA SER A 85 9.00 -25.57 1.55
C SER A 85 9.90 -26.67 2.12
N ARG A 86 11.21 -26.63 1.83
CA ARG A 86 12.19 -27.60 2.36
C ARG A 86 12.31 -27.58 3.89
N PHE A 87 11.97 -26.46 4.53
CA PHE A 87 12.07 -26.28 5.98
C PHE A 87 10.85 -26.81 6.75
N THR A 88 9.83 -27.29 6.06
CA THR A 88 8.70 -28.00 6.69
C THR A 88 9.06 -29.46 7.05
N ASN A 89 10.23 -29.95 6.59
CA ASN A 89 10.66 -31.32 6.90
C ASN A 89 11.11 -31.39 8.37
N LYS A 90 10.55 -32.36 9.10
CA LYS A 90 10.85 -32.63 10.52
C LYS A 90 12.32 -32.90 10.85
N ASN A 91 13.13 -33.26 9.84
CA ASN A 91 14.55 -33.54 10.01
C ASN A 91 15.45 -32.30 9.89
N VAL A 92 14.86 -31.11 9.61
CA VAL A 92 15.62 -29.86 9.53
C VAL A 92 15.79 -29.31 10.95
N VAL A 93 17.04 -29.20 11.36
CA VAL A 93 17.43 -28.59 12.64
C VAL A 93 18.32 -27.39 12.33
N PHE A 94 18.00 -26.27 12.95
CA PHE A 94 18.81 -25.05 12.82
C PHE A 94 19.81 -24.98 13.98
N SER A 95 21.08 -24.74 13.64
CA SER A 95 22.12 -24.49 14.65
C SER A 95 21.93 -23.13 15.31
N SER A 96 22.34 -23.01 16.55
CA SER A 96 22.12 -21.79 17.37
C SER A 96 22.80 -20.54 16.80
N ASP A 97 23.89 -20.70 16.07
CA ASP A 97 24.60 -19.59 15.39
C ASP A 97 23.80 -18.97 14.23
N LYS A 98 22.75 -19.62 13.76
CA LYS A 98 21.85 -19.14 12.71
C LYS A 98 20.57 -18.49 13.25
N ILE A 99 20.35 -18.57 14.55
CA ILE A 99 19.16 -18.03 15.20
C ILE A 99 19.55 -16.71 15.87
N HIS A 100 18.99 -15.61 15.36
CA HIS A 100 19.29 -14.28 15.85
C HIS A 100 18.01 -13.67 16.43
N THR A 101 18.05 -13.19 17.66
CA THR A 101 16.97 -12.38 18.24
C THR A 101 16.86 -11.06 17.51
N LEU A 102 15.67 -10.48 17.49
CA LEU A 102 15.48 -9.12 16.98
C LEU A 102 16.30 -8.13 17.81
N SER A 103 16.86 -7.10 17.17
CA SER A 103 17.44 -6.01 17.92
C SER A 103 16.37 -5.32 18.77
N PRO A 104 16.70 -4.80 19.97
CA PRO A 104 15.71 -4.11 20.81
C PRO A 104 14.98 -2.98 20.09
N GLU A 105 15.67 -2.26 19.21
CA GLU A 105 15.12 -1.19 18.40
C GLU A 105 14.10 -1.73 17.38
N ALA A 106 14.46 -2.75 16.59
CA ALA A 106 13.55 -3.36 15.64
C ALA A 106 12.34 -3.97 16.35
N ALA A 107 12.55 -4.69 17.46
CA ALA A 107 11.45 -5.27 18.24
C ALA A 107 10.49 -4.19 18.75
N SER A 108 11.00 -3.05 19.24
CA SER A 108 10.17 -1.93 19.69
C SER A 108 9.30 -1.36 18.57
N HIS A 109 9.88 -1.12 17.37
CA HIS A 109 9.12 -0.61 16.23
C HIS A 109 8.08 -1.62 15.74
N ILE A 110 8.44 -2.89 15.61
CA ILE A 110 7.53 -3.96 15.19
C ILE A 110 6.37 -4.08 16.19
N SER A 111 6.66 -4.07 17.50
CA SER A 111 5.64 -4.16 18.55
C SER A 111 4.64 -3.01 18.46
N LYS A 112 5.11 -1.78 18.23
CA LYS A 112 4.24 -0.61 18.03
C LYS A 112 3.33 -0.74 16.81
N ILE A 113 3.88 -1.22 15.69
CA ILE A 113 3.12 -1.37 14.44
C ILE A 113 2.08 -2.46 14.58
N LEU A 114 2.45 -3.64 15.09
CA LEU A 114 1.58 -4.80 15.23
C LEU A 114 0.61 -4.69 16.41
N GLY A 115 0.94 -3.89 17.41
CA GLY A 115 0.17 -3.79 18.67
C GLY A 115 0.32 -5.01 19.57
N LYS A 116 1.43 -5.73 19.47
CA LYS A 116 1.76 -6.90 20.31
C LYS A 116 3.25 -6.97 20.61
N ASP A 117 3.62 -7.61 21.70
CA ASP A 117 5.03 -7.84 22.04
C ASP A 117 5.67 -8.87 21.10
N VAL A 118 6.85 -8.54 20.58
CA VAL A 118 7.66 -9.41 19.74
C VAL A 118 9.12 -9.51 20.25
N SER A 119 9.38 -9.17 21.50
CA SER A 119 10.73 -9.19 22.09
C SER A 119 11.40 -10.57 22.01
N ASP A 120 10.61 -11.64 22.11
CA ASP A 120 11.06 -13.03 22.02
C ASP A 120 11.11 -13.61 20.62
N TYR A 121 10.89 -12.77 19.59
CA TYR A 121 10.93 -13.23 18.21
C TYR A 121 12.36 -13.33 17.69
N SER A 122 12.57 -14.22 16.74
CA SER A 122 13.89 -14.51 16.17
C SER A 122 13.84 -14.64 14.67
N VAL A 123 14.96 -14.34 14.04
CA VAL A 123 15.22 -14.54 12.61
C VAL A 123 16.18 -15.72 12.46
N ILE A 124 15.81 -16.69 11.66
CA ILE A 124 16.63 -17.86 11.38
C ILE A 124 17.22 -17.70 9.98
N GLN A 125 18.54 -17.63 9.88
CA GLN A 125 19.24 -17.64 8.58
C GLN A 125 19.22 -19.05 7.99
N THR A 126 18.59 -19.19 6.84
CA THR A 126 18.39 -20.52 6.22
C THR A 126 19.37 -20.83 5.09
N ASP A 127 20.10 -19.84 4.61
CA ASP A 127 21.13 -19.96 3.60
C ASP A 127 22.48 -19.40 4.06
N LYS A 128 23.55 -19.68 3.30
CA LYS A 128 24.92 -19.24 3.64
C LYS A 128 25.11 -17.72 3.56
N PHE A 129 24.26 -17.03 2.81
CA PHE A 129 24.40 -15.60 2.52
C PHE A 129 23.42 -14.74 3.32
N GLY A 130 22.51 -15.34 4.12
CA GLY A 130 21.51 -14.62 4.88
C GLY A 130 20.38 -14.03 4.03
N ASN A 131 20.29 -14.39 2.74
CA ASN A 131 19.27 -13.86 1.83
C ASN A 131 17.90 -14.50 2.06
N LEU A 132 17.89 -15.73 2.56
CA LEU A 132 16.67 -16.46 2.87
C LEU A 132 16.55 -16.65 4.37
N THR A 133 15.52 -16.07 4.95
CA THR A 133 15.24 -16.11 6.38
C THR A 133 13.89 -16.71 6.68
N LEU A 134 13.78 -17.35 7.85
CA LEU A 134 12.54 -17.84 8.44
C LEU A 134 12.35 -17.17 9.80
N LEU A 135 11.14 -16.75 10.11
CA LEU A 135 10.83 -16.15 11.41
C LEU A 135 10.38 -17.20 12.41
N SER A 136 10.69 -16.97 13.68
CA SER A 136 10.17 -17.72 14.79
C SER A 136 9.60 -16.77 15.85
N GLY A 137 8.43 -17.08 16.37
CA GLY A 137 7.76 -16.33 17.43
C GLY A 137 7.48 -17.20 18.64
N LYS A 138 7.03 -16.57 19.72
CA LYS A 138 6.53 -17.24 20.90
C LYS A 138 5.13 -16.74 21.26
N THR A 139 4.30 -17.64 21.74
CA THR A 139 3.01 -17.30 22.35
C THR A 139 3.25 -16.74 23.76
N GLU A 140 2.25 -16.09 24.35
CA GLU A 140 2.27 -15.66 25.77
C GLU A 140 2.51 -16.83 26.74
N SER A 141 2.09 -18.04 26.35
CA SER A 141 2.37 -19.28 27.12
C SER A 141 3.78 -19.83 26.95
N GLY A 142 4.64 -19.15 26.14
CA GLY A 142 6.04 -19.55 25.90
C GLY A 142 6.22 -20.61 24.80
N THR A 143 5.15 -21.01 24.09
CA THR A 143 5.24 -22.00 23.01
C THR A 143 5.81 -21.33 21.75
N SER A 144 6.91 -21.88 21.22
CA SER A 144 7.51 -21.41 19.97
C SER A 144 6.73 -21.88 18.75
N TYR A 145 6.64 -21.04 17.73
CA TYR A 145 6.04 -21.34 16.43
C TYR A 145 6.83 -20.65 15.30
N SER A 146 6.81 -21.27 14.12
CA SER A 146 7.53 -20.76 12.96
C SER A 146 6.67 -19.85 12.10
N GLU A 147 7.30 -19.13 11.16
CA GLU A 147 6.66 -18.25 10.17
C GLU A 147 5.54 -18.93 9.37
N PHE A 148 5.52 -20.26 9.28
CA PHE A 148 4.43 -21.00 8.62
C PHE A 148 3.07 -20.81 9.30
N HIS A 149 3.05 -20.31 10.54
CA HIS A 149 1.85 -20.01 11.32
C HIS A 149 1.65 -18.50 11.54
N PHE A 150 2.47 -17.65 10.92
CA PHE A 150 2.30 -16.21 10.98
C PHE A 150 1.24 -15.74 9.99
N GLY A 151 0.55 -14.66 10.32
CA GLY A 151 -0.20 -13.91 9.32
C GLY A 151 0.76 -13.30 8.27
N ALA A 152 0.33 -13.26 7.02
CA ALA A 152 1.16 -12.71 5.94
C ALA A 152 1.57 -11.23 6.20
N GLY A 153 0.64 -10.43 6.73
CA GLY A 153 0.92 -9.05 7.13
C GLY A 153 1.93 -8.94 8.27
N GLU A 154 1.86 -9.84 9.24
CA GLU A 154 2.81 -9.90 10.35
C GLU A 154 4.22 -10.18 9.85
N SER A 155 4.40 -11.24 9.06
CA SER A 155 5.70 -11.58 8.44
C SER A 155 6.23 -10.43 7.59
N SER A 156 5.34 -9.77 6.83
CA SER A 156 5.69 -8.64 5.99
C SER A 156 6.24 -7.47 6.81
N ILE A 157 5.56 -7.06 7.89
CA ILE A 157 6.00 -5.97 8.78
C ILE A 157 7.35 -6.29 9.39
N ILE A 158 7.52 -7.49 9.97
CA ILE A 158 8.77 -7.88 10.62
C ILE A 158 9.94 -7.81 9.62
N LYS A 159 9.79 -8.38 8.43
CA LYS A 159 10.84 -8.38 7.40
C LYS A 159 11.13 -6.98 6.86
N MET A 160 10.10 -6.15 6.68
CA MET A 160 10.30 -4.76 6.26
C MET A 160 11.09 -3.97 7.30
N VAL A 161 10.68 -4.01 8.56
CA VAL A 161 11.37 -3.25 9.62
C VAL A 161 12.83 -3.71 9.76
N ILE A 162 13.10 -5.02 9.80
CA ILE A 162 14.47 -5.55 9.85
C ILE A 162 15.29 -5.07 8.65
N GLY A 163 14.74 -5.14 7.44
CA GLY A 163 15.43 -4.69 6.23
C GLY A 163 15.71 -3.19 6.22
N ILE A 164 14.79 -2.39 6.75
CA ILE A 164 14.90 -0.93 6.84
C ILE A 164 15.88 -0.51 7.96
N GLU A 165 15.86 -1.18 9.12
CA GLU A 165 16.83 -0.90 10.18
C GLU A 165 18.26 -1.24 9.75
N ASN A 166 18.45 -2.20 8.87
CA ASN A 166 19.76 -2.58 8.33
C ASN A 166 20.18 -1.78 7.07
N ILE A 167 19.39 -0.80 6.61
CA ILE A 167 19.78 0.04 5.48
C ILE A 167 20.85 1.06 5.91
N SER A 168 21.78 1.34 5.00
CA SER A 168 22.80 2.39 5.22
C SER A 168 22.15 3.78 5.25
N ASP A 169 22.78 4.71 5.95
CA ASP A 169 22.38 6.12 5.90
C ASP A 169 22.33 6.61 4.46
N GLN A 170 21.36 7.50 4.17
CA GLN A 170 21.06 8.00 2.83
C GLN A 170 20.61 6.91 1.83
N GLY A 171 20.23 5.73 2.31
CA GLY A 171 19.67 4.65 1.50
C GLY A 171 18.32 5.03 0.87
N LEU A 172 17.80 4.12 0.05
CA LEU A 172 16.50 4.25 -0.60
C LEU A 172 15.60 3.06 -0.27
N VAL A 173 14.43 3.35 0.27
CA VAL A 173 13.39 2.35 0.55
C VAL A 173 12.26 2.51 -0.47
N LEU A 174 11.93 1.44 -1.14
CA LEU A 174 10.84 1.37 -2.12
C LEU A 174 9.84 0.31 -1.69
N ILE A 175 8.55 0.67 -1.57
CA ILE A 175 7.50 -0.25 -1.13
C ILE A 175 6.33 -0.19 -2.10
N GLU A 176 5.93 -1.34 -2.66
CA GLU A 176 4.70 -1.45 -3.47
C GLU A 176 3.51 -1.75 -2.57
N GLU A 177 2.40 -1.00 -2.79
CA GLU A 177 1.12 -1.18 -2.09
C GLU A 177 1.32 -1.43 -0.59
N ILE A 178 1.78 -0.39 0.11
CA ILE A 178 2.22 -0.48 1.51
C ILE A 178 1.17 -1.13 2.43
N GLU A 179 -0.12 -0.94 2.14
CA GLU A 179 -1.25 -1.48 2.89
C GLU A 179 -1.51 -2.96 2.65
N ASN A 180 -0.91 -3.58 1.62
CA ASN A 180 -1.26 -4.92 1.22
C ASN A 180 -1.02 -5.95 2.35
N GLY A 181 -2.08 -6.68 2.71
CA GLY A 181 -2.08 -7.65 3.81
C GLY A 181 -2.10 -7.04 5.22
N LEU A 182 -2.27 -5.71 5.36
CA LEU A 182 -2.24 -5.02 6.64
C LEU A 182 -3.64 -4.52 7.07
N HIS A 183 -3.86 -4.52 8.38
CA HIS A 183 -5.00 -3.80 8.97
C HIS A 183 -4.77 -2.27 8.85
N PRO A 184 -5.81 -1.46 8.63
CA PRO A 184 -5.69 0.00 8.49
C PRO A 184 -4.84 0.68 9.57
N LEU A 185 -5.04 0.32 10.84
CA LEU A 185 -4.26 0.87 11.95
C LEU A 185 -2.77 0.50 11.87
N ALA A 186 -2.45 -0.73 11.44
CA ALA A 186 -1.06 -1.14 11.23
C ALA A 186 -0.42 -0.39 10.05
N THR A 187 -1.19 -0.12 9.00
CA THR A 187 -0.74 0.70 7.87
C THR A 187 -0.37 2.11 8.32
N ALA A 188 -1.22 2.79 9.08
CA ALA A 188 -0.93 4.13 9.60
C ALA A 188 0.33 4.14 10.47
N ARG A 189 0.45 3.19 11.42
CA ARG A 189 1.62 3.05 12.29
C ARG A 189 2.91 2.72 11.53
N LEU A 190 2.81 1.96 10.43
CA LEU A 190 3.94 1.70 9.55
C LEU A 190 4.40 2.98 8.85
N VAL A 191 3.49 3.84 8.41
CA VAL A 191 3.85 5.14 7.82
C VAL A 191 4.50 6.06 8.85
N ASP A 192 3.98 6.12 10.08
CA ASP A 192 4.61 6.88 11.17
C ASP A 192 6.05 6.40 11.42
N TYR A 193 6.27 5.08 11.42
CA TYR A 193 7.62 4.50 11.51
C TYR A 193 8.50 4.90 10.32
N LEU A 194 7.98 4.91 9.09
CA LEU A 194 8.73 5.33 7.91
C LEU A 194 9.14 6.80 7.97
N ILE A 195 8.29 7.67 8.51
CA ILE A 195 8.62 9.08 8.76
C ILE A 195 9.76 9.19 9.78
N ASP A 196 9.68 8.44 10.88
CA ASP A 196 10.72 8.43 11.91
C ASP A 196 12.07 7.98 11.33
N VAL A 197 12.12 6.85 10.64
CA VAL A 197 13.37 6.33 10.07
C VAL A 197 13.93 7.21 8.97
N ALA A 198 13.07 7.86 8.16
CA ALA A 198 13.52 8.83 7.16
C ALA A 198 14.28 10.00 7.80
N ASN A 199 13.78 10.51 8.92
CA ASN A 199 14.43 11.57 9.66
C ASN A 199 15.70 11.11 10.40
N ARG A 200 15.65 9.94 11.03
CA ARG A 200 16.74 9.42 11.88
C ARG A 200 17.95 8.96 11.07
N LYS A 201 17.73 8.33 9.92
CA LYS A 201 18.80 7.78 9.06
C LYS A 201 19.01 8.55 7.76
N ASN A 202 18.31 9.66 7.55
CA ASN A 202 18.32 10.41 6.29
C ASN A 202 18.03 9.55 5.05
N VAL A 203 17.22 8.52 5.20
CA VAL A 203 16.81 7.65 4.07
C VAL A 203 15.68 8.29 3.30
N GLN A 204 15.63 8.04 2.01
CA GLN A 204 14.51 8.39 1.17
C GLN A 204 13.54 7.22 1.10
N VAL A 205 12.26 7.46 1.35
CA VAL A 205 11.23 6.45 1.27
C VAL A 205 10.23 6.82 0.17
N ILE A 206 9.95 5.90 -0.73
CA ILE A 206 8.91 6.05 -1.76
C ILE A 206 8.03 4.81 -1.72
N PHE A 207 6.74 5.00 -1.57
CA PHE A 207 5.79 3.89 -1.63
C PHE A 207 4.58 4.21 -2.48
N THR A 208 3.93 3.17 -2.99
CA THR A 208 2.62 3.27 -3.65
C THR A 208 1.54 2.82 -2.68
N THR A 209 0.35 3.41 -2.80
CA THR A 209 -0.79 3.07 -1.97
C THR A 209 -2.11 3.43 -2.63
N HIS A 210 -3.16 2.69 -2.28
CA HIS A 210 -4.57 3.00 -2.55
C HIS A 210 -5.33 3.26 -1.24
N SER A 211 -4.64 3.34 -0.09
CA SER A 211 -5.23 3.45 1.24
C SER A 211 -5.19 4.87 1.79
N GLU A 212 -6.33 5.37 2.21
CA GLU A 212 -6.44 6.65 2.94
C GLU A 212 -5.63 6.62 4.24
N TYR A 213 -5.57 5.47 4.90
CA TYR A 213 -4.81 5.30 6.15
C TYR A 213 -3.30 5.45 5.97
N ALA A 214 -2.78 5.14 4.77
CA ALA A 214 -1.38 5.37 4.46
C ALA A 214 -1.10 6.85 4.11
N ILE A 215 -2.09 7.55 3.56
CA ILE A 215 -1.95 8.96 3.15
C ILE A 215 -2.17 9.90 4.34
N ALA A 216 -3.03 9.53 5.29
CA ALA A 216 -3.44 10.39 6.40
C ALA A 216 -2.27 10.98 7.22
N PRO A 217 -1.23 10.21 7.61
CA PRO A 217 -0.10 10.73 8.38
C PRO A 217 0.85 11.66 7.62
N LEU A 218 0.85 11.59 6.26
CA LEU A 218 1.81 12.32 5.44
C LEU A 218 1.48 13.81 5.33
N PRO A 219 2.47 14.70 5.18
CA PRO A 219 2.22 16.07 4.74
C PRO A 219 1.80 16.10 3.26
N ALA A 220 1.10 17.17 2.84
CA ALA A 220 0.56 17.27 1.48
C ALA A 220 1.67 17.23 0.40
N GLU A 221 2.83 17.79 0.72
CA GLU A 221 3.99 17.88 -0.17
C GLU A 221 4.63 16.51 -0.44
N ALA A 222 4.41 15.53 0.44
CA ALA A 222 4.92 14.17 0.27
C ALA A 222 4.00 13.29 -0.58
N VAL A 223 2.78 13.74 -0.87
CA VAL A 223 1.78 12.95 -1.60
C VAL A 223 1.75 13.33 -3.07
N TRP A 224 1.78 12.34 -3.93
CA TRP A 224 1.72 12.50 -5.39
C TRP A 224 0.68 11.56 -5.98
N ALA A 225 -0.23 12.09 -6.78
CA ALA A 225 -1.17 11.30 -7.57
C ALA A 225 -0.63 11.14 -8.99
N ALA A 226 -0.59 9.90 -9.48
CA ALA A 226 -0.23 9.58 -10.86
C ALA A 226 -1.52 9.25 -11.64
N VAL A 227 -1.89 10.13 -12.57
CA VAL A 227 -3.13 10.03 -13.35
C VAL A 227 -2.80 10.30 -14.81
N ASP A 228 -3.12 9.38 -15.70
CA ASP A 228 -2.99 9.51 -17.16
C ASP A 228 -1.61 10.05 -17.61
N GLY A 229 -0.56 9.52 -17.00
CA GLY A 229 0.81 9.94 -17.34
C GLY A 229 1.25 11.28 -16.72
N THR A 230 0.41 11.91 -15.92
CA THR A 230 0.70 13.16 -15.20
C THR A 230 0.87 12.89 -13.71
N ALA A 231 1.81 13.56 -13.06
CA ALA A 231 1.99 13.53 -11.62
C ALA A 231 1.53 14.86 -11.00
N ILE A 232 0.62 14.77 -10.01
CA ILE A 232 0.03 15.92 -9.33
C ILE A 232 0.42 15.83 -7.85
N GLN A 233 1.10 16.86 -7.35
CA GLN A 233 1.49 16.95 -5.93
C GLN A 233 0.34 17.47 -5.06
N GLY A 234 0.15 16.87 -3.91
CA GLY A 234 -0.82 17.29 -2.90
C GLY A 234 -1.72 16.14 -2.44
N LYS A 235 -2.33 16.31 -1.26
CA LYS A 235 -3.40 15.43 -0.79
C LYS A 235 -4.66 15.75 -1.58
N LEU A 236 -4.84 15.10 -2.71
CA LEU A 236 -6.13 15.09 -3.37
C LEU A 236 -7.06 14.20 -2.56
N ASP A 237 -8.24 14.71 -2.22
CA ASP A 237 -9.26 13.85 -1.64
C ASP A 237 -9.64 12.73 -2.65
N ILE A 238 -10.11 11.61 -2.16
CA ILE A 238 -10.47 10.47 -3.01
C ILE A 238 -11.53 10.84 -4.03
N HIS A 239 -12.41 11.79 -3.72
CA HIS A 239 -13.42 12.29 -4.66
C HIS A 239 -12.77 13.08 -5.79
N SER A 240 -11.75 13.90 -5.49
CA SER A 240 -10.97 14.61 -6.51
C SER A 240 -10.16 13.66 -7.39
N LEU A 241 -9.54 12.63 -6.79
CA LEU A 241 -8.84 11.58 -7.54
C LEU A 241 -9.78 10.79 -8.45
N ARG A 242 -10.94 10.38 -7.97
CA ARG A 242 -11.97 9.69 -8.77
C ARG A 242 -12.51 10.57 -9.89
N SER A 243 -12.66 11.88 -9.64
CA SER A 243 -13.06 12.83 -10.68
C SER A 243 -12.02 12.99 -11.77
N LEU A 244 -10.74 12.99 -11.41
CA LEU A 244 -9.62 13.08 -12.36
C LEU A 244 -9.42 11.79 -13.16
N THR A 245 -9.71 10.62 -12.57
CA THR A 245 -9.58 9.33 -13.25
C THR A 245 -10.80 8.94 -14.10
N GLY A 246 -11.80 9.84 -14.22
CA GLY A 246 -13.04 9.54 -14.93
C GLY A 246 -13.95 8.53 -14.20
N ASN A 247 -13.54 8.03 -13.03
CA ASN A 247 -14.41 7.28 -12.15
C ASN A 247 -15.42 8.25 -11.52
N VAL A 248 -16.62 8.22 -12.01
CA VAL A 248 -17.69 9.14 -11.66
C VAL A 248 -17.89 9.10 -10.15
N SER A 249 -17.54 10.18 -9.44
CA SER A 249 -17.98 10.37 -8.07
C SER A 249 -19.51 10.37 -8.07
N SER A 250 -20.12 9.75 -7.07
CA SER A 250 -21.58 9.74 -6.99
C SER A 250 -22.09 11.20 -7.07
N LYS A 251 -22.97 11.43 -8.03
CA LYS A 251 -23.61 12.75 -8.25
C LYS A 251 -24.89 12.88 -7.45
N LEU A 252 -25.36 11.74 -6.95
CA LEU A 252 -26.62 11.64 -6.19
C LEU A 252 -26.48 10.56 -5.12
N VAL A 253 -26.96 10.87 -3.92
CA VAL A 253 -27.14 9.91 -2.83
C VAL A 253 -28.64 9.70 -2.63
N ILE A 254 -29.08 8.46 -2.55
CA ILE A 254 -30.46 8.09 -2.28
C ILE A 254 -30.54 7.35 -0.95
N TYR A 255 -31.27 7.87 -0.01
CA TYR A 255 -31.58 7.20 1.25
C TYR A 255 -32.92 6.49 1.10
N THR A 256 -32.99 5.20 1.43
CA THR A 256 -34.20 4.39 1.39
C THR A 256 -34.52 3.88 2.78
N GLU A 257 -35.78 3.54 3.01
CA GLU A 257 -36.25 3.10 4.31
C GLU A 257 -35.56 1.83 4.78
N ASP A 258 -35.43 0.84 3.87
CA ASP A 258 -34.85 -0.46 4.17
C ASP A 258 -34.11 -1.07 2.98
N SER A 259 -33.63 -2.32 3.16
CA SER A 259 -32.90 -3.06 2.13
C SER A 259 -33.78 -3.53 0.96
N PHE A 260 -35.11 -3.66 1.16
CA PHE A 260 -36.03 -3.99 0.08
C PHE A 260 -36.23 -2.78 -0.83
N ALA A 261 -36.53 -1.61 -0.22
CA ALA A 261 -36.65 -0.34 -0.94
C ALA A 261 -35.38 0.00 -1.73
N LYS A 262 -34.19 -0.25 -1.16
CA LYS A 262 -32.92 -0.13 -1.89
C LYS A 262 -32.90 -0.96 -3.16
N LYS A 263 -33.17 -2.27 -3.07
CA LYS A 263 -33.15 -3.20 -4.23
C LYS A 263 -34.16 -2.78 -5.29
N TRP A 264 -35.32 -2.32 -4.86
CA TRP A 264 -36.40 -1.86 -5.75
C TRP A 264 -35.99 -0.58 -6.48
N VAL A 265 -35.45 0.40 -5.80
CA VAL A 265 -34.93 1.65 -6.38
C VAL A 265 -33.79 1.34 -7.37
N GLU A 266 -32.82 0.51 -6.99
CA GLU A 266 -31.74 0.11 -7.89
C GLU A 266 -32.26 -0.60 -9.14
N ALA A 267 -33.28 -1.45 -9.02
CA ALA A 267 -33.89 -2.16 -10.17
C ALA A 267 -34.57 -1.17 -11.14
N ILE A 268 -35.30 -0.18 -10.60
CA ILE A 268 -35.93 0.87 -11.42
C ILE A 268 -34.85 1.70 -12.13
N LEU A 269 -33.84 2.18 -11.41
CA LEU A 269 -32.77 2.99 -12.00
C LEU A 269 -32.02 2.23 -13.10
N ARG A 270 -31.76 0.94 -12.92
CA ARG A 270 -31.11 0.07 -13.93
C ARG A 270 -31.98 -0.20 -15.16
N SER A 271 -33.30 -0.06 -15.06
CA SER A 271 -34.21 -0.26 -16.22
C SER A 271 -34.11 0.88 -17.25
N ASP A 272 -33.63 2.06 -16.84
CA ASP A 272 -33.37 3.16 -17.74
C ASP A 272 -31.86 3.23 -18.11
N LYS A 273 -31.56 2.98 -19.38
CA LYS A 273 -30.19 2.99 -19.91
C LYS A 273 -29.52 4.38 -19.87
N ALA A 274 -30.31 5.45 -19.71
CA ALA A 274 -29.79 6.81 -19.58
C ALA A 274 -29.22 7.11 -18.17
N VAL A 275 -29.52 6.25 -17.18
CA VAL A 275 -29.08 6.41 -15.80
C VAL A 275 -27.69 5.81 -15.61
N ALA A 276 -26.70 6.65 -15.27
CA ALA A 276 -25.37 6.23 -14.90
C ALA A 276 -25.38 5.70 -13.45
N MET A 277 -25.59 4.40 -13.25
CA MET A 277 -25.65 3.78 -11.91
C MET A 277 -24.40 4.01 -11.08
N ASP A 278 -23.24 4.10 -11.71
CA ASP A 278 -21.96 4.37 -11.03
C ASP A 278 -21.90 5.79 -10.40
N ALA A 279 -22.81 6.67 -10.83
CA ALA A 279 -22.94 8.03 -10.29
C ALA A 279 -23.95 8.13 -9.14
N ILE A 280 -24.61 7.03 -8.74
CA ILE A 280 -25.68 7.02 -7.74
C ILE A 280 -25.34 6.03 -6.64
N ASN A 281 -25.36 6.50 -5.38
CA ASN A 281 -25.24 5.63 -4.21
C ASN A 281 -26.61 5.49 -3.54
N VAL A 282 -27.05 4.25 -3.28
CA VAL A 282 -28.31 3.97 -2.58
C VAL A 282 -28.02 3.32 -1.22
N TYR A 283 -28.42 3.99 -0.15
CA TYR A 283 -28.19 3.56 1.24
C TYR A 283 -29.51 3.17 1.90
N PRO A 284 -29.66 1.90 2.36
CA PRO A 284 -30.81 1.50 3.15
C PRO A 284 -30.61 1.99 4.59
N MET A 285 -31.69 2.52 5.16
CA MET A 285 -31.75 2.94 6.56
C MET A 285 -32.68 2.00 7.35
N ASN A 286 -32.60 2.02 8.66
CA ASN A 286 -33.48 1.22 9.49
C ASN A 286 -34.76 1.99 9.84
N GLY A 287 -35.63 2.19 8.84
CA GLY A 287 -36.90 2.84 8.94
C GLY A 287 -36.96 4.25 8.33
N ASP A 288 -38.16 4.70 8.00
CA ASP A 288 -38.50 5.94 7.33
C ASP A 288 -37.97 7.20 8.05
N GLY A 289 -38.19 7.28 9.37
CA GLY A 289 -37.71 8.41 10.18
C GLY A 289 -36.19 8.55 10.21
N THR A 290 -35.47 7.44 10.09
CA THR A 290 -33.99 7.44 10.01
C THR A 290 -33.55 7.92 8.63
N ALA A 291 -34.20 7.44 7.57
CA ALA A 291 -33.89 7.83 6.20
C ALA A 291 -34.12 9.35 5.97
N VAL A 292 -35.25 9.88 6.46
CA VAL A 292 -35.55 11.33 6.37
C VAL A 292 -34.53 12.17 7.13
N LYS A 293 -34.15 11.77 8.36
CA LYS A 293 -33.15 12.49 9.15
C LYS A 293 -31.77 12.47 8.47
N ALA A 294 -31.36 11.30 7.96
CA ALA A 294 -30.08 11.16 7.25
C ALA A 294 -30.03 12.09 6.02
N ASN A 295 -31.09 12.11 5.20
CA ASN A 295 -31.20 13.00 4.06
C ASN A 295 -31.14 14.49 4.46
N LYS A 296 -31.85 14.86 5.52
CA LYS A 296 -31.85 16.24 6.03
C LYS A 296 -30.45 16.65 6.49
N TYR A 297 -29.77 15.87 7.31
CA TYR A 297 -28.41 16.17 7.77
C TYR A 297 -27.41 16.20 6.62
N HIS A 298 -27.52 15.30 5.66
CA HIS A 298 -26.65 15.29 4.47
C HIS A 298 -26.75 16.60 3.70
N ASN A 299 -27.97 17.10 3.45
CA ASN A 299 -28.20 18.34 2.68
C ASN A 299 -27.94 19.61 3.49
N LEU A 300 -27.91 19.53 4.82
CA LEU A 300 -27.58 20.66 5.71
C LEU A 300 -26.06 20.82 5.91
N ASP A 301 -25.28 19.79 5.64
CA ASP A 301 -23.82 19.83 5.77
C ASP A 301 -23.20 20.58 4.57
N PRO A 302 -22.63 21.78 4.75
CA PRO A 302 -22.06 22.56 3.66
C PRO A 302 -20.80 21.92 3.05
N SER A 303 -20.21 20.92 3.71
CA SER A 303 -19.07 20.16 3.16
C SER A 303 -19.51 19.14 2.10
N ASN A 304 -20.79 18.72 2.11
CA ASN A 304 -21.35 17.80 1.14
C ASN A 304 -21.67 18.51 -0.18
N LYS A 305 -20.88 18.23 -1.20
CA LYS A 305 -21.11 18.76 -2.56
C LYS A 305 -22.11 17.94 -3.38
N VAL A 306 -22.42 16.72 -2.93
CA VAL A 306 -23.34 15.80 -3.58
C VAL A 306 -24.73 15.98 -3.01
N LYS A 307 -25.73 16.14 -3.86
CA LYS A 307 -27.12 16.22 -3.41
C LYS A 307 -27.63 14.87 -2.95
N SER A 308 -28.55 14.85 -1.99
CA SER A 308 -29.25 13.64 -1.60
C SER A 308 -30.76 13.79 -1.67
N ILE A 309 -31.44 12.66 -1.91
CA ILE A 309 -32.88 12.52 -1.84
C ILE A 309 -33.23 11.34 -0.93
N CYS A 310 -34.44 11.35 -0.40
CA CYS A 310 -34.98 10.28 0.41
C CYS A 310 -36.18 9.65 -0.34
N ILE A 311 -36.20 8.32 -0.44
CA ILE A 311 -37.32 7.56 -1.00
C ILE A 311 -37.85 6.67 0.12
N ILE A 312 -39.08 6.92 0.53
CA ILE A 312 -39.81 6.19 1.56
C ILE A 312 -41.06 5.57 0.94
N ASP A 313 -41.60 4.59 1.64
CA ASP A 313 -42.79 3.85 1.19
C ASP A 313 -44.07 4.67 1.39
N GLY A 314 -45.14 4.31 0.72
CA GLY A 314 -46.37 5.08 0.64
C GLY A 314 -47.20 5.10 1.91
N ASP A 315 -46.88 4.33 2.93
CA ASP A 315 -47.54 4.34 4.23
C ASP A 315 -47.01 5.46 5.14
N SER A 316 -45.87 6.07 4.76
CA SER A 316 -45.23 7.21 5.43
C SER A 316 -45.70 8.58 4.99
N LYS A 317 -46.86 8.71 4.32
CA LYS A 317 -47.41 9.95 3.72
C LYS A 317 -47.51 11.14 4.66
N GLN A 318 -47.63 10.94 5.96
CA GLN A 318 -47.70 12.02 6.96
C GLN A 318 -46.35 12.71 7.22
N LYS A 319 -45.28 12.24 6.62
CA LYS A 319 -43.90 12.74 6.80
C LYS A 319 -43.37 13.48 5.57
N ASP A 320 -44.16 13.57 4.52
CA ASP A 320 -43.84 14.22 3.24
C ASP A 320 -44.05 15.75 3.25
N ASP A 321 -44.08 16.38 4.43
CA ASP A 321 -44.20 17.82 4.49
C ASP A 321 -42.81 18.47 4.21
N PRO A 322 -42.64 19.15 3.07
CA PRO A 322 -41.37 19.77 2.69
C PRO A 322 -41.22 21.13 3.35
N SER A 323 -41.31 21.22 4.67
CA SER A 323 -41.06 22.44 5.43
C SER A 323 -39.56 22.72 5.61
#